data_6f9b287cf63b64326027ae41f6031be5
#
_entry.id   6f9b287cf63b64326027ae41f6031be5
#
_cell.length_a   1.000
_cell.length_b   1.000
_cell.length_c   1.000
_cell.angle_alpha   90.00
_cell.angle_beta   90.00
_cell.angle_gamma   90.00
#
_symmetry.space_group_name_H-M   'P 1'
#
loop_
_entity.id
_entity.type
_entity.pdbx_description
1 polymer ?
#
loop_
_entity_poly.entity_id
_entity_poly.type
_entity_poly.pdbx_seq_one_letter_code
_entity_poly.pdbx_strand_id
1 'polypeptide(L)'
;MLIQWFPGHMTKTKRMIESHLKAVDVVAELLDARIPMSSANPMVEELVQGKPRIVILNKADLADPKATDRWISYYQKKNIPVVPMSVGNSKNKKKLLALIRETAEPMLAKWRKRGIKSRSVRLMILGIPNVGKSTLINFLAGMAATRTANTPGHTRGKQWVRLSEGLDLLDTPGVLWPKFDDQVAALRLAATGAIAGDVFNADEVVPELLASLAETAPWVLQEKYNIEDVHQDPQLLLEAAGRRRGCLLPGGAIDYDRAEMVVLRDFRSGKLGKLTLDPLPEK
;
A
#
# COMPACT_ATOMS: atom_id res chain seq x y z
N MET A 1 -19.52 3.09 13.47
CA MET A 1 -18.56 4.06 14.09
C MET A 1 -17.69 4.65 12.99
N LEU A 2 -17.41 5.97 12.96
CA LEU A 2 -16.54 6.54 11.94
C LEU A 2 -15.09 6.17 12.26
N ILE A 3 -14.41 5.46 11.35
CA ILE A 3 -12.98 5.20 11.50
C ILE A 3 -12.27 6.55 11.35
N GLN A 4 -11.73 7.05 12.45
CA GLN A 4 -10.99 8.31 12.47
C GLN A 4 -9.57 8.01 12.97
N TRP A 5 -8.59 8.45 12.21
CA TRP A 5 -7.20 8.46 12.63
C TRP A 5 -6.82 9.86 13.12
N PHE A 6 -6.57 10.01 14.42
CA PHE A 6 -6.13 11.27 15.00
C PHE A 6 -4.61 11.30 15.17
N PRO A 7 -3.88 11.92 14.29
CA PRO A 7 -2.47 12.14 14.55
C PRO A 7 -2.27 13.53 15.13
N GLY A 8 -2.03 13.63 16.40
CA GLY A 8 -1.47 14.86 17.01
C GLY A 8 -0.12 15.30 16.40
N HIS A 9 0.35 14.55 15.39
CA HIS A 9 1.64 14.75 14.72
C HIS A 9 1.54 15.18 13.25
N MET A 10 0.36 15.44 12.69
CA MET A 10 0.19 15.63 11.26
C MET A 10 0.87 16.88 10.72
N THR A 11 0.73 18.01 11.39
CA THR A 11 1.44 19.24 11.00
C THR A 11 2.96 19.03 11.03
N LYS A 12 3.44 18.24 12.01
CA LYS A 12 4.85 17.86 12.11
C LYS A 12 5.26 16.95 10.95
N THR A 13 4.42 15.97 10.59
CA THR A 13 4.65 15.05 9.47
C THR A 13 4.63 15.79 8.12
N LYS A 14 3.67 16.67 7.88
CA LYS A 14 3.60 17.52 6.68
C LYS A 14 4.88 18.35 6.52
N ARG A 15 5.27 19.09 7.57
CA ARG A 15 6.50 19.88 7.59
C ARG A 15 7.75 19.01 7.36
N MET A 16 7.79 17.81 7.94
CA MET A 16 8.88 16.87 7.74
C MET A 16 8.97 16.44 6.27
N ILE A 17 7.86 16.05 5.65
CA ILE A 17 7.79 15.67 4.23
C ILE A 17 8.25 16.84 3.36
N GLU A 18 7.72 18.05 3.57
CA GLU A 18 8.12 19.27 2.84
C GLU A 18 9.62 19.54 2.95
N SER A 19 10.20 19.38 4.15
CA SER A 19 11.64 19.52 4.36
C SER A 19 12.46 18.46 3.62
N HIS A 20 11.93 17.23 3.53
CA HIS A 20 12.56 16.11 2.85
C HIS A 20 12.45 16.25 1.33
N LEU A 21 11.32 16.72 0.82
CA LEU A 21 11.12 16.98 -0.61
C LEU A 21 12.16 17.91 -1.20
N LYS A 22 12.65 18.91 -0.43
CA LYS A 22 13.73 19.79 -0.87
C LYS A 22 15.05 19.07 -1.14
N ALA A 23 15.26 17.90 -0.50
CA ALA A 23 16.51 17.16 -0.56
C ALA A 23 16.49 16.01 -1.59
N VAL A 24 15.31 15.65 -2.12
CA VAL A 24 15.13 14.51 -3.03
C VAL A 24 14.85 14.94 -4.46
N ASP A 25 15.13 14.07 -5.38
CA ASP A 25 15.08 14.32 -6.82
C ASP A 25 13.83 13.66 -7.45
N VAL A 26 13.45 12.47 -6.94
CA VAL A 26 12.30 11.69 -7.39
C VAL A 26 11.49 11.25 -6.18
N VAL A 27 10.18 11.23 -6.30
CA VAL A 27 9.27 10.68 -5.30
C VAL A 27 8.60 9.43 -5.84
N ALA A 28 8.67 8.34 -5.09
CA ALA A 28 7.91 7.12 -5.36
C ALA A 28 6.75 7.02 -4.37
N GLU A 29 5.52 6.99 -4.88
CA GLU A 29 4.35 6.70 -4.08
C GLU A 29 4.06 5.21 -4.12
N LEU A 30 4.05 4.58 -2.94
CA LEU A 30 3.82 3.16 -2.76
C LEU A 30 2.37 2.92 -2.38
N LEU A 31 1.62 2.28 -3.26
CA LEU A 31 0.21 1.93 -3.12
C LEU A 31 0.04 0.42 -2.96
N ASP A 32 -1.00 -0.02 -2.27
CA ASP A 32 -1.40 -1.43 -2.24
C ASP A 32 -2.23 -1.73 -3.51
N ALA A 33 -1.76 -2.65 -4.34
CA ALA A 33 -2.41 -2.99 -5.61
C ALA A 33 -3.83 -3.56 -5.46
N ARG A 34 -4.20 -4.00 -4.25
CA ARG A 34 -5.57 -4.46 -3.93
C ARG A 34 -6.54 -3.31 -3.72
N ILE A 35 -6.02 -2.14 -3.35
CA ILE A 35 -6.76 -0.91 -3.04
C ILE A 35 -5.99 0.32 -3.51
N PRO A 36 -5.72 0.47 -4.82
CA PRO A 36 -4.82 1.52 -5.32
C PRO A 36 -5.30 2.93 -5.03
N MET A 37 -6.62 3.19 -5.12
CA MET A 37 -7.22 4.50 -4.83
C MET A 37 -7.29 4.75 -3.33
N SER A 38 -7.83 3.81 -2.57
CA SER A 38 -7.97 3.92 -1.11
C SER A 38 -6.62 4.02 -0.40
N SER A 39 -5.54 3.49 -0.98
CA SER A 39 -4.19 3.60 -0.43
C SER A 39 -3.41 4.83 -0.90
N ALA A 40 -3.92 5.58 -1.89
CA ALA A 40 -3.33 6.84 -2.34
C ALA A 40 -3.60 7.94 -1.31
N ASN A 41 -2.54 8.68 -0.96
CA ASN A 41 -2.68 9.78 -0.01
C ASN A 41 -2.92 11.11 -0.76
N PRO A 42 -4.10 11.74 -0.62
CA PRO A 42 -4.42 13.00 -1.30
C PRO A 42 -3.39 14.11 -1.05
N MET A 43 -2.79 14.16 0.16
CA MET A 43 -1.75 15.14 0.48
C MET A 43 -0.46 14.95 -0.33
N VAL A 44 -0.17 13.72 -0.79
CA VAL A 44 1.03 13.47 -1.60
C VAL A 44 0.93 14.20 -2.93
N GLU A 45 -0.24 14.23 -3.55
CA GLU A 45 -0.46 14.93 -4.81
C GLU A 45 -0.20 16.43 -4.68
N GLU A 46 -0.66 17.06 -3.60
CA GLU A 46 -0.37 18.47 -3.31
C GLU A 46 1.12 18.73 -3.03
N LEU A 47 1.71 17.90 -2.15
CA LEU A 47 3.08 18.14 -1.65
C LEU A 47 4.14 17.90 -2.72
N VAL A 48 3.88 16.96 -3.65
CA VAL A 48 4.86 16.55 -4.68
C VAL A 48 4.79 17.41 -5.93
N GLN A 49 3.93 18.44 -5.99
CA GLN A 49 3.81 19.32 -7.15
C GLN A 49 5.19 19.82 -7.63
N GLY A 50 5.43 19.63 -8.94
CA GLY A 50 6.69 20.05 -9.59
C GLY A 50 7.88 19.11 -9.41
N LYS A 51 7.72 17.97 -8.73
CA LYS A 51 8.74 16.93 -8.64
C LYS A 51 8.41 15.72 -9.53
N PRO A 52 9.42 15.08 -10.15
CA PRO A 52 9.23 13.79 -10.80
C PRO A 52 8.64 12.79 -9.82
N ARG A 53 7.50 12.19 -10.20
CA ARG A 53 6.76 11.21 -9.37
C ARG A 53 6.61 9.91 -10.13
N ILE A 54 6.74 8.80 -9.44
CA ILE A 54 6.40 7.46 -9.92
C ILE A 54 5.41 6.81 -8.96
N VAL A 55 4.58 5.90 -9.46
CA VAL A 55 3.67 5.08 -8.65
C VAL A 55 4.17 3.64 -8.65
N ILE A 56 4.17 3.02 -7.48
CA ILE A 56 4.51 1.60 -7.30
C ILE A 56 3.25 0.90 -6.76
N LEU A 57 2.65 0.04 -7.57
CA LEU A 57 1.54 -0.82 -7.15
C LEU A 57 2.11 -2.07 -6.47
N ASN A 58 2.28 -2.00 -5.16
CA ASN A 58 2.88 -3.09 -4.37
C ASN A 58 1.87 -4.20 -4.07
N LYS A 59 2.37 -5.38 -3.69
CA LYS A 59 1.57 -6.59 -3.46
C LYS A 59 0.74 -7.00 -4.68
N ALA A 60 1.27 -6.74 -5.88
CA ALA A 60 0.62 -7.09 -7.14
C ALA A 60 0.40 -8.61 -7.32
N ASP A 61 1.12 -9.43 -6.56
CA ASP A 61 0.90 -10.88 -6.45
C ASP A 61 -0.42 -11.25 -5.74
N LEU A 62 -0.96 -10.35 -4.91
CA LEU A 62 -2.23 -10.52 -4.20
C LEU A 62 -3.41 -9.82 -4.89
N ALA A 63 -3.16 -8.99 -5.88
CA ALA A 63 -4.18 -8.23 -6.61
C ALA A 63 -4.65 -8.93 -7.88
N ASP A 64 -5.85 -8.60 -8.34
CA ASP A 64 -6.37 -9.04 -9.64
C ASP A 64 -5.47 -8.51 -10.76
N PRO A 65 -4.91 -9.38 -11.62
CA PRO A 65 -4.03 -8.95 -12.71
C PRO A 65 -4.72 -8.00 -13.70
N LYS A 66 -5.97 -8.27 -14.06
CA LYS A 66 -6.73 -7.44 -15.00
C LYS A 66 -7.04 -6.07 -14.41
N ALA A 67 -7.38 -6.01 -13.12
CA ALA A 67 -7.56 -4.73 -12.43
C ALA A 67 -6.23 -3.97 -12.33
N THR A 68 -5.12 -4.67 -12.02
CA THR A 68 -3.78 -4.09 -11.98
C THR A 68 -3.40 -3.46 -13.32
N ASP A 69 -3.65 -4.14 -14.46
CA ASP A 69 -3.37 -3.60 -15.80
C ASP A 69 -4.23 -2.37 -16.11
N ARG A 70 -5.50 -2.35 -15.68
CA ARG A 70 -6.37 -1.17 -15.81
C ARG A 70 -5.85 0.02 -14.99
N TRP A 71 -5.38 -0.23 -13.76
CA TRP A 71 -4.78 0.81 -12.91
C TRP A 71 -3.45 1.34 -13.48
N ILE A 72 -2.63 0.47 -14.07
CA ILE A 72 -1.43 0.89 -14.81
C ILE A 72 -1.83 1.86 -15.94
N SER A 73 -2.81 1.47 -16.75
CA SER A 73 -3.31 2.30 -17.85
C SER A 73 -3.87 3.65 -17.37
N TYR A 74 -4.55 3.66 -16.22
CA TYR A 74 -5.07 4.88 -15.59
C TYR A 74 -3.95 5.87 -15.24
N TYR A 75 -2.88 5.41 -14.56
CA TYR A 75 -1.75 6.27 -14.21
C TYR A 75 -0.96 6.72 -15.43
N GLN A 76 -0.79 5.86 -16.44
CA GLN A 76 -0.11 6.21 -17.70
C GLN A 76 -0.87 7.32 -18.46
N LYS A 77 -2.21 7.27 -18.49
CA LYS A 77 -3.04 8.35 -19.08
C LYS A 77 -2.86 9.70 -18.36
N LYS A 78 -2.51 9.68 -17.08
CA LYS A 78 -2.16 10.86 -16.29
C LYS A 78 -0.70 11.29 -16.44
N ASN A 79 0.05 10.65 -17.34
CA ASN A 79 1.50 10.85 -17.51
C ASN A 79 2.31 10.59 -16.21
N ILE A 80 1.84 9.67 -15.38
CA ILE A 80 2.53 9.24 -14.17
C ILE A 80 3.15 7.86 -14.44
N PRO A 81 4.48 7.75 -14.42
CA PRO A 81 5.17 6.46 -14.55
C PRO A 81 4.73 5.51 -13.43
N VAL A 82 4.41 4.27 -13.79
CA VAL A 82 3.85 3.29 -12.86
C VAL A 82 4.45 1.90 -13.08
N VAL A 83 4.67 1.16 -12.00
CA VAL A 83 5.17 -0.22 -12.06
C VAL A 83 4.48 -1.10 -11.01
N PRO A 84 3.97 -2.30 -11.41
CA PRO A 84 3.52 -3.30 -10.44
C PRO A 84 4.72 -3.96 -9.78
N MET A 85 4.62 -4.18 -8.47
CA MET A 85 5.68 -4.73 -7.64
C MET A 85 5.20 -5.89 -6.79
N SER A 86 5.97 -6.97 -6.81
CA SER A 86 5.87 -8.08 -5.84
C SER A 86 7.26 -8.28 -5.25
N VAL A 87 7.37 -8.15 -3.94
CA VAL A 87 8.64 -8.32 -3.25
C VAL A 87 9.14 -9.76 -3.43
N GLY A 88 10.44 -9.93 -3.70
CA GLY A 88 11.05 -11.22 -4.06
C GLY A 88 11.21 -11.46 -5.56
N ASN A 89 10.49 -10.73 -6.41
CA ASN A 89 10.64 -10.84 -7.87
C ASN A 89 11.76 -9.94 -8.40
N SER A 90 12.90 -10.55 -8.77
CA SER A 90 14.09 -9.83 -9.28
C SER A 90 13.84 -9.07 -10.59
N LYS A 91 12.92 -9.54 -11.47
CA LYS A 91 12.54 -8.83 -12.69
C LYS A 91 11.85 -7.51 -12.35
N ASN A 92 10.99 -7.50 -11.33
CA ASN A 92 10.30 -6.30 -10.88
C ASN A 92 11.29 -5.28 -10.28
N LYS A 93 12.31 -5.76 -9.52
CA LYS A 93 13.39 -4.90 -9.03
C LYS A 93 14.11 -4.18 -10.17
N LYS A 94 14.51 -4.91 -11.22
CA LYS A 94 15.17 -4.32 -12.40
C LYS A 94 14.29 -3.28 -13.09
N LYS A 95 13.00 -3.59 -13.30
CA LYS A 95 12.03 -2.66 -13.91
C LYS A 95 11.88 -1.38 -13.09
N LEU A 96 11.74 -1.50 -11.75
CA LEU A 96 11.61 -0.34 -10.87
C LEU A 96 12.87 0.54 -10.90
N LEU A 97 14.05 -0.04 -10.82
CA LEU A 97 15.31 0.72 -10.87
C LEU A 97 15.50 1.43 -12.22
N ALA A 98 15.10 0.78 -13.32
CA ALA A 98 15.12 1.40 -14.65
C ALA A 98 14.15 2.59 -14.71
N LEU A 99 12.91 2.42 -14.24
CA LEU A 99 11.89 3.48 -14.22
C LEU A 99 12.32 4.69 -13.38
N ILE A 100 12.96 4.47 -12.23
CA ILE A 100 13.49 5.56 -11.39
C ILE A 100 14.55 6.35 -12.15
N ARG A 101 15.47 5.66 -12.85
CA ARG A 101 16.54 6.31 -13.63
C ARG A 101 15.99 7.08 -14.82
N GLU A 102 15.05 6.51 -15.55
CA GLU A 102 14.35 7.15 -16.67
C GLU A 102 13.62 8.42 -16.23
N THR A 103 12.89 8.32 -15.11
CA THR A 103 12.17 9.48 -14.52
C THR A 103 13.14 10.59 -14.06
N ALA A 104 14.33 10.22 -13.60
CA ALA A 104 15.37 11.17 -13.19
C ALA A 104 16.20 11.75 -14.37
N GLU A 105 16.12 11.16 -15.56
CA GLU A 105 16.99 11.50 -16.69
C GLU A 105 16.99 12.98 -17.09
N PRO A 106 15.84 13.69 -17.16
CA PRO A 106 15.84 15.12 -17.48
C PRO A 106 16.69 15.97 -16.51
N MET A 107 16.72 15.57 -15.25
CA MET A 107 17.51 16.24 -14.22
C MET A 107 18.99 15.81 -14.31
N LEU A 108 19.27 14.52 -14.51
CA LEU A 108 20.63 14.00 -14.69
C LEU A 108 21.31 14.67 -15.89
N ALA A 109 20.57 14.87 -17.00
CA ALA A 109 21.06 15.57 -18.17
C ALA A 109 21.45 17.03 -17.89
N LYS A 110 20.63 17.75 -17.07
CA LYS A 110 20.95 19.11 -16.64
C LYS A 110 22.22 19.16 -15.77
N TRP A 111 22.44 18.18 -14.91
CA TRP A 111 23.66 18.10 -14.08
C TRP A 111 24.90 17.82 -14.91
N ARG A 112 24.80 16.86 -15.88
CA ARG A 112 25.91 16.58 -16.80
C ARG A 112 26.32 17.83 -17.59
N LYS A 113 25.35 18.62 -18.08
CA LYS A 113 25.64 19.90 -18.75
C LYS A 113 26.35 20.91 -17.85
N ARG A 114 26.17 20.83 -16.53
CA ARG A 114 26.85 21.67 -15.53
C ARG A 114 28.19 21.08 -15.04
N GLY A 115 28.67 20.01 -15.67
CA GLY A 115 29.93 19.36 -15.30
C GLY A 115 29.84 18.42 -14.11
N ILE A 116 28.64 18.17 -13.53
CA ILE A 116 28.45 17.24 -12.41
C ILE A 116 28.29 15.83 -12.95
N LYS A 117 29.37 15.03 -12.87
CA LYS A 117 29.42 13.67 -13.49
C LYS A 117 28.97 12.53 -12.58
N SER A 118 29.02 12.68 -11.26
CA SER A 118 28.83 11.57 -10.30
C SER A 118 27.96 11.94 -9.10
N ARG A 119 26.70 12.33 -9.36
CA ARG A 119 25.74 12.51 -8.27
C ARG A 119 24.71 11.40 -8.28
N SER A 120 24.48 10.77 -7.13
CA SER A 120 23.39 9.80 -6.94
C SER A 120 22.03 10.49 -7.07
N VAL A 121 21.08 9.80 -7.69
CA VAL A 121 19.66 10.17 -7.66
C VAL A 121 19.16 9.94 -6.24
N ARG A 122 18.50 10.92 -5.68
CA ARG A 122 17.91 10.90 -4.35
C ARG A 122 16.43 10.58 -4.44
N LEU A 123 16.05 9.40 -3.96
CA LEU A 123 14.68 8.90 -3.97
C LEU A 123 14.06 9.07 -2.59
N MET A 124 12.77 9.40 -2.55
CA MET A 124 11.91 9.34 -1.37
C MET A 124 10.75 8.39 -1.66
N ILE A 125 10.47 7.45 -0.75
CA ILE A 125 9.30 6.58 -0.86
C ILE A 125 8.24 7.05 0.14
N LEU A 126 7.08 7.44 -0.36
CA LEU A 126 5.90 7.78 0.42
C LEU A 126 4.88 6.65 0.32
N GLY A 127 4.12 6.43 1.36
CA GLY A 127 3.04 5.45 1.37
C GLY A 127 2.44 5.29 2.76
N ILE A 128 1.25 4.72 2.81
CA ILE A 128 0.54 4.44 4.05
C ILE A 128 1.31 3.43 4.91
N PRO A 129 1.00 3.34 6.22
CA PRO A 129 1.54 2.26 7.05
C PRO A 129 1.21 0.89 6.46
N ASN A 130 2.04 -0.10 6.73
CA ASN A 130 1.87 -1.51 6.34
C ASN A 130 1.66 -1.78 4.82
N VAL A 131 1.84 -0.77 3.96
CA VAL A 131 1.81 -0.95 2.49
C VAL A 131 3.01 -1.77 1.98
N GLY A 132 3.99 -2.06 2.84
CA GLY A 132 5.18 -2.83 2.51
C GLY A 132 6.43 -1.99 2.23
N LYS A 133 6.47 -0.73 2.70
CA LYS A 133 7.57 0.20 2.48
C LYS A 133 8.92 -0.36 2.96
N SER A 134 9.02 -0.77 4.23
CA SER A 134 10.26 -1.35 4.78
C SER A 134 10.68 -2.62 4.06
N THR A 135 9.71 -3.47 3.69
CA THR A 135 9.96 -4.70 2.92
C THR A 135 10.52 -4.38 1.53
N LEU A 136 9.96 -3.38 0.85
CA LEU A 136 10.46 -2.93 -0.45
C LEU A 136 11.87 -2.33 -0.33
N ILE A 137 12.11 -1.50 0.66
CA ILE A 137 13.43 -0.89 0.93
C ILE A 137 14.47 -1.98 1.14
N ASN A 138 14.20 -2.95 2.00
CA ASN A 138 15.11 -4.08 2.26
C ASN A 138 15.35 -4.92 1.00
N PHE A 139 14.31 -5.17 0.21
CA PHE A 139 14.42 -5.89 -1.06
C PHE A 139 15.28 -5.13 -2.08
N LEU A 140 15.15 -3.82 -2.17
CA LEU A 140 15.94 -2.98 -3.08
C LEU A 140 17.39 -2.87 -2.65
N ALA A 141 17.64 -2.66 -1.37
CA ALA A 141 18.98 -2.50 -0.81
C ALA A 141 19.78 -3.82 -0.73
N GLY A 142 19.09 -4.97 -0.72
CA GLY A 142 19.75 -6.28 -0.57
C GLY A 142 20.42 -6.43 0.79
N MET A 143 21.40 -7.37 0.88
CA MET A 143 22.10 -7.64 2.15
C MET A 143 22.93 -6.46 2.70
N ALA A 144 23.16 -5.42 1.91
CA ALA A 144 23.91 -4.24 2.35
C ALA A 144 23.12 -3.34 3.33
N ALA A 145 21.77 -3.34 3.26
CA ALA A 145 20.93 -2.52 4.14
C ALA A 145 20.86 -3.03 5.58
N THR A 146 21.03 -4.33 5.80
CA THR A 146 20.96 -4.94 7.14
C THR A 146 22.10 -4.51 8.04
N ARG A 147 23.22 -4.03 7.50
CA ARG A 147 24.37 -3.56 8.29
C ARG A 147 24.26 -2.11 8.75
N THR A 148 23.48 -1.27 8.08
CA THR A 148 23.31 0.14 8.43
C THR A 148 22.08 0.42 9.28
N ALA A 149 21.06 -0.46 9.27
CA ALA A 149 19.81 -0.29 10.02
C ALA A 149 19.90 -0.75 11.50
N ASN A 150 21.00 -1.42 11.91
CA ASN A 150 21.13 -2.02 13.24
C ASN A 150 21.95 -1.19 14.25
N THR A 151 22.03 0.13 14.09
CA THR A 151 22.60 0.97 15.15
C THR A 151 21.44 1.74 15.85
N PRO A 152 20.89 1.19 16.97
CA PRO A 152 19.90 1.91 17.76
C PRO A 152 20.60 3.08 18.46
N GLY A 153 20.14 4.30 18.23
CA GLY A 153 20.43 5.40 19.12
C GLY A 153 21.19 6.61 18.60
N HIS A 154 21.62 6.66 17.37
CA HIS A 154 22.27 7.85 16.81
C HIS A 154 21.70 8.22 15.45
N THR A 155 20.75 9.15 15.40
CA THR A 155 20.79 10.34 14.51
C THR A 155 19.48 11.11 14.56
N ARG A 156 19.51 12.34 15.02
CA ARG A 156 18.49 13.39 14.80
C ARG A 156 18.61 13.99 13.38
N GLY A 157 18.97 13.19 12.36
CA GLY A 157 19.22 13.65 10.99
C GLY A 157 18.51 12.78 9.94
N LYS A 158 18.48 13.26 8.69
CA LYS A 158 17.96 12.52 7.53
C LYS A 158 18.80 11.26 7.31
N GLN A 159 18.18 10.09 7.39
CA GLN A 159 18.89 8.84 7.17
C GLN A 159 18.83 8.44 5.70
N TRP A 160 20.00 8.32 5.06
CA TRP A 160 20.13 7.89 3.68
C TRP A 160 20.54 6.42 3.60
N VAL A 161 19.83 5.67 2.77
CA VAL A 161 20.13 4.25 2.50
C VAL A 161 20.56 4.12 1.04
N ARG A 162 21.74 3.57 0.78
CA ARG A 162 22.18 3.29 -0.60
C ARG A 162 21.47 2.06 -1.14
N LEU A 163 20.63 2.25 -2.17
CA LEU A 163 19.88 1.16 -2.80
C LEU A 163 20.69 0.45 -3.91
N SER A 164 21.47 1.20 -4.65
CA SER A 164 22.36 0.73 -5.71
C SER A 164 23.37 1.82 -6.05
N GLU A 165 24.33 1.51 -6.93
CA GLU A 165 25.23 2.54 -7.44
C GLU A 165 24.42 3.67 -8.11
N GLY A 166 24.67 4.89 -7.67
CA GLY A 166 23.99 6.09 -8.15
C GLY A 166 22.54 6.31 -7.71
N LEU A 167 22.06 5.54 -6.69
CA LEU A 167 20.70 5.69 -6.15
C LEU A 167 20.70 5.62 -4.62
N ASP A 168 20.37 6.75 -3.99
CA ASP A 168 20.23 6.89 -2.55
C ASP A 168 18.77 7.12 -2.18
N LEU A 169 18.29 6.43 -1.15
CA LEU A 169 16.94 6.55 -0.60
C LEU A 169 16.97 7.34 0.70
N LEU A 170 16.07 8.29 0.82
CA LEU A 170 15.74 8.91 2.09
C LEU A 170 14.68 8.07 2.81
N ASP A 171 15.05 7.53 3.98
CA ASP A 171 14.11 6.79 4.81
C ASP A 171 13.03 7.73 5.38
N THR A 172 11.76 7.35 5.19
CA THR A 172 10.62 8.12 5.64
C THR A 172 9.61 7.21 6.34
N PRO A 173 8.99 7.67 7.45
CA PRO A 173 7.92 6.91 8.09
C PRO A 173 6.70 6.75 7.16
N GLY A 174 5.87 5.75 7.46
CA GLY A 174 4.56 5.62 6.83
C GLY A 174 3.65 6.78 7.23
N VAL A 175 2.92 7.31 6.26
CA VAL A 175 2.06 8.48 6.47
C VAL A 175 0.64 8.14 6.08
N LEU A 176 -0.27 8.15 7.06
CA LEU A 176 -1.71 8.20 6.85
C LEU A 176 -2.19 9.65 6.95
N TRP A 177 -3.27 9.98 6.26
CA TRP A 177 -3.97 11.25 6.42
C TRP A 177 -4.99 11.15 7.57
N PRO A 178 -5.33 12.27 8.25
CA PRO A 178 -6.01 12.23 9.54
C PRO A 178 -7.51 12.00 9.47
N LYS A 179 -8.11 12.35 8.36
CA LYS A 179 -9.56 12.30 8.20
C LYS A 179 -9.89 11.53 6.96
N PHE A 180 -10.65 10.46 7.14
CA PHE A 180 -11.22 9.71 6.05
C PHE A 180 -12.63 10.27 5.80
N ASP A 181 -12.76 11.14 4.80
CA ASP A 181 -14.07 11.62 4.36
C ASP A 181 -14.83 10.47 3.66
N ASP A 182 -14.08 9.55 3.04
CA ASP A 182 -14.59 8.30 2.46
C ASP A 182 -14.43 7.13 3.44
N GLN A 183 -15.52 6.72 4.07
CA GLN A 183 -15.55 5.59 5.01
C GLN A 183 -15.32 4.25 4.32
N VAL A 184 -15.67 4.12 3.04
CA VAL A 184 -15.39 2.90 2.25
C VAL A 184 -13.89 2.73 2.09
N ALA A 185 -13.16 3.81 1.79
CA ALA A 185 -11.71 3.78 1.76
C ALA A 185 -11.11 3.43 3.13
N ALA A 186 -11.66 3.96 4.22
CA ALA A 186 -11.21 3.64 5.58
C ALA A 186 -11.40 2.15 5.92
N LEU A 187 -12.52 1.55 5.56
CA LEU A 187 -12.80 0.12 5.73
C LEU A 187 -11.83 -0.74 4.91
N ARG A 188 -11.56 -0.37 3.65
CA ARG A 188 -10.57 -1.07 2.81
C ARG A 188 -9.14 -0.99 3.37
N LEU A 189 -8.78 0.16 3.92
CA LEU A 189 -7.50 0.34 4.62
C LEU A 189 -7.40 -0.54 5.87
N ALA A 190 -8.48 -0.63 6.65
CA ALA A 190 -8.55 -1.52 7.81
C ALA A 190 -8.47 -2.99 7.38
N ALA A 191 -9.24 -3.40 6.36
CA ALA A 191 -9.23 -4.77 5.84
C ALA A 191 -7.84 -5.21 5.36
N THR A 192 -7.09 -4.34 4.68
CA THR A 192 -5.71 -4.63 4.21
C THR A 192 -4.66 -4.57 5.31
N GLY A 193 -5.00 -4.06 6.51
CA GLY A 193 -4.10 -3.92 7.65
C GLY A 193 -3.24 -2.65 7.60
N ALA A 194 -3.63 -1.64 6.80
CA ALA A 194 -2.98 -0.33 6.77
C ALA A 194 -3.28 0.46 8.05
N ILE A 195 -4.45 0.24 8.63
CA ILE A 195 -4.86 0.75 9.95
C ILE A 195 -4.65 -0.35 10.97
N ALA A 196 -4.11 -0.02 12.14
CA ALA A 196 -3.88 -0.96 13.23
C ALA A 196 -5.21 -1.46 13.83
N GLY A 197 -5.22 -2.71 14.33
CA GLY A 197 -6.45 -3.37 14.78
C GLY A 197 -7.09 -2.78 16.05
N ASP A 198 -6.36 -1.94 16.79
CA ASP A 198 -6.85 -1.19 17.97
C ASP A 198 -7.60 0.11 17.59
N VAL A 199 -7.62 0.45 16.32
CA VAL A 199 -8.22 1.72 15.81
C VAL A 199 -9.59 1.50 15.16
N PHE A 200 -9.96 0.26 14.86
CA PHE A 200 -11.23 -0.08 14.23
C PHE A 200 -11.89 -1.31 14.87
N ASN A 201 -13.21 -1.42 14.74
CA ASN A 201 -13.94 -2.62 15.15
C ASN A 201 -14.02 -3.61 13.99
N ALA A 202 -13.61 -4.85 14.22
CA ALA A 202 -13.65 -5.90 13.21
C ALA A 202 -15.08 -6.29 12.81
N ASP A 203 -16.02 -6.18 13.75
CA ASP A 203 -17.46 -6.37 13.57
C ASP A 203 -18.11 -5.41 12.55
N GLU A 204 -17.50 -4.25 12.30
CA GLU A 204 -17.91 -3.32 11.23
C GLU A 204 -17.15 -3.60 9.91
N VAL A 205 -15.85 -3.87 10.01
CA VAL A 205 -14.97 -4.01 8.83
C VAL A 205 -15.19 -5.31 8.07
N VAL A 206 -15.43 -6.42 8.78
CA VAL A 206 -15.49 -7.73 8.11
C VAL A 206 -16.79 -7.96 7.36
N PRO A 207 -17.97 -7.61 7.90
CA PRO A 207 -19.21 -7.67 7.12
C PRO A 207 -19.14 -6.81 5.85
N GLU A 208 -18.61 -5.60 5.93
CA GLU A 208 -18.42 -4.71 4.77
C GLU A 208 -17.42 -5.27 3.74
N LEU A 209 -16.35 -5.91 4.22
CA LEU A 209 -15.43 -6.63 3.33
C LEU A 209 -16.15 -7.76 2.59
N LEU A 210 -16.97 -8.55 3.28
CA LEU A 210 -17.73 -9.64 2.66
C LEU A 210 -18.77 -9.12 1.68
N ALA A 211 -19.48 -8.03 2.00
CA ALA A 211 -20.39 -7.34 1.08
C ALA A 211 -19.66 -6.85 -0.17
N SER A 212 -18.51 -6.19 0.01
CA SER A 212 -17.68 -5.75 -1.12
C SER A 212 -17.19 -6.92 -1.99
N LEU A 213 -16.88 -8.08 -1.40
CA LEU A 213 -16.53 -9.29 -2.13
C LEU A 213 -17.74 -9.90 -2.85
N ALA A 214 -18.94 -9.81 -2.29
CA ALA A 214 -20.17 -10.24 -2.96
C ALA A 214 -20.41 -9.50 -4.29
N GLU A 215 -20.08 -8.20 -4.33
CA GLU A 215 -20.22 -7.38 -5.52
C GLU A 215 -19.05 -7.55 -6.50
N THR A 216 -17.81 -7.56 -6.01
CA THR A 216 -16.62 -7.49 -6.87
C THR A 216 -16.05 -8.85 -7.25
N ALA A 217 -16.25 -9.87 -6.41
CA ALA A 217 -15.68 -11.21 -6.56
C ALA A 217 -16.57 -12.28 -5.90
N PRO A 218 -17.86 -12.45 -6.31
CA PRO A 218 -18.80 -13.36 -5.68
C PRO A 218 -18.29 -14.81 -5.62
N TRP A 219 -17.50 -15.22 -6.61
CA TRP A 219 -16.86 -16.54 -6.66
C TRP A 219 -16.00 -16.85 -5.41
N VAL A 220 -15.45 -15.83 -4.75
CA VAL A 220 -14.68 -16.01 -3.50
C VAL A 220 -15.56 -16.58 -2.40
N LEU A 221 -16.77 -16.01 -2.23
CA LEU A 221 -17.71 -16.42 -1.21
C LEU A 221 -18.23 -17.85 -1.50
N GLN A 222 -18.49 -18.13 -2.77
CA GLN A 222 -18.96 -19.43 -3.23
C GLN A 222 -17.88 -20.51 -3.05
N GLU A 223 -16.68 -20.30 -3.56
CA GLU A 223 -15.64 -21.34 -3.57
C GLU A 223 -14.91 -21.50 -2.23
N LYS A 224 -14.65 -20.40 -1.51
CA LYS A 224 -13.84 -20.43 -0.28
C LYS A 224 -14.66 -20.67 0.97
N TYR A 225 -15.89 -20.15 0.99
CA TYR A 225 -16.77 -20.24 2.15
C TYR A 225 -18.00 -21.10 1.91
N ASN A 226 -18.23 -21.60 0.67
CA ASN A 226 -19.37 -22.42 0.27
C ASN A 226 -20.71 -21.70 0.51
N ILE A 227 -20.75 -20.40 0.17
CA ILE A 227 -21.93 -19.54 0.29
C ILE A 227 -22.62 -19.50 -1.08
N GLU A 228 -23.83 -20.05 -1.19
CA GLU A 228 -24.61 -20.06 -2.45
C GLU A 228 -25.23 -18.69 -2.71
N ASP A 229 -25.97 -18.15 -1.75
CA ASP A 229 -26.54 -16.80 -1.82
C ASP A 229 -25.55 -15.77 -1.29
N VAL A 230 -24.88 -15.09 -2.20
CA VAL A 230 -23.86 -14.08 -1.86
C VAL A 230 -24.47 -12.71 -1.59
N HIS A 231 -25.75 -12.48 -1.90
CA HIS A 231 -26.44 -11.22 -1.70
C HIS A 231 -27.25 -11.13 -0.40
N GLN A 232 -27.11 -12.11 0.47
CA GLN A 232 -27.70 -12.10 1.80
C GLN A 232 -27.06 -11.03 2.70
N ASP A 233 -27.65 -10.83 3.87
CA ASP A 233 -27.12 -9.90 4.87
C ASP A 233 -25.63 -10.17 5.16
N PRO A 234 -24.78 -9.13 5.21
CA PRO A 234 -23.33 -9.27 5.46
C PRO A 234 -23.01 -10.04 6.76
N GLN A 235 -23.86 -9.95 7.77
CA GLN A 235 -23.69 -10.70 9.02
C GLN A 235 -23.92 -12.20 8.79
N LEU A 236 -24.88 -12.57 7.93
CA LEU A 236 -25.09 -13.97 7.54
C LEU A 236 -23.94 -14.51 6.70
N LEU A 237 -23.32 -13.66 5.85
CA LEU A 237 -22.08 -14.01 5.14
C LEU A 237 -20.94 -14.34 6.13
N LEU A 238 -20.80 -13.53 7.18
CA LEU A 238 -19.80 -13.76 8.23
C LEU A 238 -20.08 -15.08 8.99
N GLU A 239 -21.34 -15.34 9.35
CA GLU A 239 -21.71 -16.61 10.00
C GLU A 239 -21.38 -17.82 9.14
N ALA A 240 -21.74 -17.78 7.86
CA ALA A 240 -21.46 -18.86 6.93
C ALA A 240 -19.95 -19.07 6.75
N ALA A 241 -19.17 -17.99 6.62
CA ALA A 241 -17.72 -18.05 6.56
C ALA A 241 -17.13 -18.63 7.86
N GLY A 242 -17.64 -18.21 9.03
CA GLY A 242 -17.25 -18.71 10.34
C GLY A 242 -17.51 -20.20 10.49
N ARG A 243 -18.70 -20.69 10.10
CA ARG A 243 -19.05 -22.13 10.09
C ARG A 243 -18.09 -22.90 9.18
N ARG A 244 -17.87 -22.43 7.96
CA ARG A 244 -16.97 -23.08 7.00
C ARG A 244 -15.53 -23.17 7.52
N ARG A 245 -15.09 -22.20 8.31
CA ARG A 245 -13.74 -22.12 8.89
C ARG A 245 -13.61 -22.76 10.28
N GLY A 246 -14.70 -23.34 10.80
CA GLY A 246 -14.72 -24.00 12.11
C GLY A 246 -14.59 -23.02 13.28
N CYS A 247 -15.05 -21.78 13.12
CA CYS A 247 -15.07 -20.77 14.17
C CYS A 247 -16.34 -20.94 15.03
N LEU A 248 -16.36 -21.99 15.84
CA LEU A 248 -17.51 -22.37 16.66
C LEU A 248 -17.13 -22.36 18.15
N LEU A 249 -18.08 -21.93 18.97
CA LEU A 249 -18.09 -22.08 20.43
C LEU A 249 -18.62 -23.47 20.83
N PRO A 250 -18.39 -23.92 22.06
CA PRO A 250 -19.09 -25.10 22.61
C PRO A 250 -20.60 -24.92 22.44
N GLY A 251 -21.28 -25.95 21.91
CA GLY A 251 -22.71 -25.89 21.59
C GLY A 251 -23.03 -25.44 20.16
N GLY A 252 -22.02 -25.14 19.31
CA GLY A 252 -22.19 -24.90 17.88
C GLY A 252 -22.57 -23.46 17.46
N ALA A 253 -22.62 -22.53 18.43
CA ALA A 253 -22.76 -21.11 18.11
C ALA A 253 -21.52 -20.55 17.43
N ILE A 254 -21.67 -19.47 16.66
CA ILE A 254 -20.54 -18.82 15.99
C ILE A 254 -19.70 -18.07 17.01
N ASP A 255 -18.38 -18.26 16.93
CA ASP A 255 -17.36 -17.44 17.55
C ASP A 255 -17.02 -16.29 16.58
N TYR A 256 -17.73 -15.16 16.71
CA TYR A 256 -17.61 -14.01 15.80
C TYR A 256 -16.20 -13.41 15.80
N ASP A 257 -15.61 -13.21 16.97
CA ASP A 257 -14.25 -12.64 17.08
C ASP A 257 -13.24 -13.48 16.30
N ARG A 258 -13.36 -14.79 16.44
CA ARG A 258 -12.51 -15.74 15.71
C ARG A 258 -12.81 -15.76 14.22
N ALA A 259 -14.08 -15.68 13.82
CA ALA A 259 -14.50 -15.65 12.43
C ALA A 259 -13.96 -14.41 11.71
N GLU A 260 -14.10 -13.24 12.32
CA GLU A 260 -13.58 -11.98 11.82
C GLU A 260 -12.06 -11.99 11.62
N MET A 261 -11.31 -12.44 12.64
CA MET A 261 -9.86 -12.57 12.53
C MET A 261 -9.44 -13.55 11.43
N VAL A 262 -10.17 -14.64 11.23
CA VAL A 262 -9.89 -15.62 10.19
C VAL A 262 -10.15 -15.04 8.81
N VAL A 263 -11.27 -14.36 8.59
CA VAL A 263 -11.61 -13.70 7.31
C VAL A 263 -10.56 -12.64 6.95
N LEU A 264 -10.22 -11.76 7.88
CA LEU A 264 -9.17 -10.74 7.66
C LEU A 264 -7.82 -11.39 7.33
N ARG A 265 -7.44 -12.43 8.03
CA ARG A 265 -6.18 -13.15 7.76
C ARG A 265 -6.20 -13.81 6.39
N ASP A 266 -7.30 -14.44 5.99
CA ASP A 266 -7.43 -15.08 4.69
C ASP A 266 -7.35 -14.05 3.55
N PHE A 267 -7.98 -12.88 3.69
CA PHE A 267 -7.86 -11.78 2.75
C PHE A 267 -6.43 -11.23 2.69
N ARG A 268 -5.83 -10.90 3.84
CA ARG A 268 -4.49 -10.31 3.91
C ARG A 268 -3.39 -11.22 3.37
N SER A 269 -3.55 -12.53 3.58
CA SER A 269 -2.58 -13.54 3.11
C SER A 269 -2.78 -13.98 1.66
N GLY A 270 -3.84 -13.53 0.97
CA GLY A 270 -4.16 -13.92 -0.39
C GLY A 270 -4.80 -15.31 -0.53
N LYS A 271 -5.21 -15.94 0.57
CA LYS A 271 -5.91 -17.24 0.54
C LYS A 271 -7.27 -17.18 -0.17
N LEU A 272 -7.88 -16.01 -0.19
CA LEU A 272 -9.13 -15.77 -0.91
C LEU A 272 -8.94 -15.67 -2.42
N GLY A 273 -7.70 -15.53 -2.89
CA GLY A 273 -7.36 -15.31 -4.29
C GLY A 273 -6.78 -13.93 -4.54
N LYS A 274 -6.62 -13.61 -5.82
CA LYS A 274 -6.11 -12.30 -6.25
C LYS A 274 -7.26 -11.33 -6.41
N LEU A 275 -7.30 -10.30 -5.57
CA LEU A 275 -8.46 -9.43 -5.42
C LEU A 275 -8.06 -7.95 -5.48
N THR A 276 -8.90 -7.14 -6.10
CA THR A 276 -8.77 -5.67 -6.08
C THR A 276 -10.14 -5.10 -5.76
N LEU A 277 -10.25 -4.38 -4.64
CA LEU A 277 -11.52 -3.85 -4.13
C LEU A 277 -11.87 -2.46 -4.69
N ASP A 278 -10.86 -1.69 -5.12
CA ASP A 278 -11.09 -0.36 -5.65
C ASP A 278 -11.54 -0.43 -7.12
N PRO A 279 -12.70 0.14 -7.47
CA PRO A 279 -13.05 0.41 -8.86
C PRO A 279 -12.12 1.50 -9.43
N LEU A 280 -11.99 1.53 -10.76
CA LEU A 280 -11.39 2.69 -11.41
C LEU A 280 -12.29 3.92 -11.18
N PRO A 281 -11.70 5.11 -10.96
CA PRO A 281 -12.48 6.34 -10.91
C PRO A 281 -13.26 6.52 -12.20
N GLU A 282 -14.53 6.91 -12.08
CA GLU A 282 -15.32 7.38 -13.22
C GLU A 282 -14.64 8.60 -13.86
N LYS A 283 -14.76 8.71 -15.18
CA LYS A 283 -14.10 9.75 -15.97
C LYS A 283 -14.63 11.14 -15.68
#